data_40848d547108c823bf94821babecbab2
#
_entry.id   40848d547108c823bf94821babecbab2
#
_cell.length_a   1.000
_cell.length_b   1.000
_cell.length_c   1.000
_cell.angle_alpha   90.00
_cell.angle_beta   90.00
_cell.angle_gamma   90.00
#
_symmetry.space_group_name_H-M   'P 1'
#
loop_
_entity.id
_entity.type
_entity.pdbx_description
1 polymer ?
#
loop_
_entity_poly.entity_id
_entity_poly.type
_entity_poly.pdbx_seq_one_letter_code
_entity_poly.pdbx_strand_id
1 'polypeptide(L)'
;MRRKFALRIRARNGYLVAVTIERAHSTEIEALALARRSGWPEDLRVLLSRYPREQWESHANLGDMARFWLSRHAMFRELSQAIGRITAQFRAGQIPPAEFARQFVPRLQLMLDQLNVHHQIEDSHYFPIFRDADARLTRGFEVLEGDHHHIHFDMARTAESANALLQTLQGDPDTLRRCGDDYADASGLLVKGLMRHLDDEEDLIVPLILDRGEDALGVAHG
;
A
#
# COMPACT_ATOMS: atom_id res chain seq x y z
N MET A 1 -11.38 33.94 17.50
CA MET A 1 -12.21 32.75 17.19
C MET A 1 -11.30 31.67 16.62
N ARG A 2 -10.78 30.76 17.46
CA ARG A 2 -9.79 29.77 17.08
C ARG A 2 -10.51 28.56 16.45
N ARG A 3 -10.42 28.38 15.14
CA ARG A 3 -10.89 27.15 14.49
C ARG A 3 -9.96 26.00 14.90
N LYS A 4 -10.44 25.09 15.74
CA LYS A 4 -9.79 23.81 16.01
C LYS A 4 -9.92 22.97 14.76
N PHE A 5 -8.80 22.73 14.07
CA PHE A 5 -8.72 21.73 13.02
C PHE A 5 -8.76 20.35 13.68
N ALA A 6 -9.94 19.76 13.76
CA ALA A 6 -10.10 18.38 14.15
C ALA A 6 -10.16 17.52 12.87
N LEU A 7 -9.01 17.07 12.41
CA LEU A 7 -8.95 16.04 11.39
C LEU A 7 -9.37 14.73 12.06
N ARG A 8 -10.57 14.25 11.81
CA ARG A 8 -10.99 12.90 12.17
C ARG A 8 -10.67 11.97 10.99
N ILE A 9 -9.46 11.43 10.96
CA ILE A 9 -9.17 10.25 10.16
C ILE A 9 -9.90 9.10 10.87
N ARG A 10 -11.00 8.62 10.28
CA ARG A 10 -11.73 7.46 10.81
C ARG A 10 -11.07 6.19 10.31
N ALA A 11 -10.38 5.46 11.20
CA ALA A 11 -10.15 4.05 10.98
C ALA A 11 -11.51 3.33 11.03
N ARG A 12 -11.98 2.76 9.93
CA ARG A 12 -13.16 1.89 9.90
C ARG A 12 -12.74 0.46 10.21
N ASN A 13 -13.24 0.02 11.34
CA ASN A 13 -13.51 -1.32 11.85
C ASN A 13 -12.58 -2.48 11.52
N GLY A 14 -12.02 -2.99 12.62
CA GLY A 14 -11.32 -4.19 12.89
C GLY A 14 -11.81 -5.45 12.21
N TYR A 15 -10.85 -6.15 11.64
CA TYR A 15 -10.93 -7.59 11.43
C TYR A 15 -10.07 -8.26 12.51
N LEU A 16 -10.73 -8.84 13.50
CA LEU A 16 -10.13 -9.84 14.38
C LEU A 16 -10.46 -11.21 13.79
N VAL A 17 -9.52 -11.82 13.10
CA VAL A 17 -9.61 -13.26 12.79
C VAL A 17 -8.47 -13.95 13.52
N ALA A 18 -8.82 -14.78 14.49
CA ALA A 18 -7.91 -15.69 15.14
C ALA A 18 -7.50 -16.79 14.16
N VAL A 19 -6.23 -16.81 13.73
CA VAL A 19 -5.68 -17.88 12.91
C VAL A 19 -4.75 -18.73 13.77
N THR A 20 -5.15 -19.98 14.01
CA THR A 20 -4.28 -21.02 14.58
C THR A 20 -3.53 -21.64 13.41
N ILE A 21 -2.22 -21.41 13.29
CA ILE A 21 -1.37 -21.92 12.21
C ILE A 21 -0.39 -22.94 12.78
N GLU A 22 -0.31 -24.13 12.16
CA GLU A 22 0.64 -25.19 12.50
C GLU A 22 2.11 -24.78 12.24
N ARG A 23 3.05 -25.25 13.09
CA ARG A 23 4.45 -24.77 13.20
C ARG A 23 5.35 -24.94 11.96
N ALA A 24 5.03 -25.83 11.03
CA ALA A 24 5.86 -26.01 9.80
C ALA A 24 5.51 -24.96 8.72
N HIS A 25 4.29 -24.48 8.67
CA HIS A 25 3.84 -23.34 7.86
C HIS A 25 4.40 -22.01 8.36
N SER A 26 4.70 -21.92 9.65
CA SER A 26 5.14 -20.71 10.33
C SER A 26 6.49 -20.18 9.84
N THR A 27 7.45 -21.05 9.52
CA THR A 27 8.81 -20.63 9.08
C THR A 27 8.84 -20.13 7.63
N GLU A 28 8.03 -20.70 6.77
CA GLU A 28 7.92 -20.27 5.36
C GLU A 28 7.13 -18.96 5.24
N ILE A 29 6.05 -18.82 5.99
CA ILE A 29 5.27 -17.58 6.07
C ILE A 29 6.13 -16.46 6.67
N GLU A 30 6.94 -16.77 7.68
CA GLU A 30 7.83 -15.78 8.30
C GLU A 30 8.93 -15.28 7.35
N ALA A 31 9.40 -16.13 6.42
CA ALA A 31 10.34 -15.73 5.37
C ALA A 31 9.69 -14.82 4.31
N LEU A 32 8.37 -14.95 4.11
CA LEU A 32 7.58 -14.12 3.19
C LEU A 32 6.92 -12.90 3.87
N ALA A 33 7.20 -12.66 5.15
CA ALA A 33 6.68 -11.48 5.85
C ALA A 33 7.08 -10.19 5.14
N LEU A 34 6.14 -9.27 4.94
CA LEU A 34 6.31 -8.01 4.19
C LEU A 34 7.56 -7.22 4.61
N ALA A 35 7.86 -7.17 5.91
CA ALA A 35 9.00 -6.43 6.44
C ALA A 35 10.37 -7.00 6.05
N ARG A 36 10.44 -8.29 5.64
CA ARG A 36 11.68 -9.03 5.36
C ARG A 36 11.83 -9.42 3.90
N ARG A 37 10.71 -9.54 3.18
CA ARG A 37 10.68 -9.98 1.79
C ARG A 37 11.32 -8.95 0.87
N SER A 38 12.19 -9.41 -0.04
CA SER A 38 12.84 -8.58 -1.07
C SER A 38 12.32 -8.88 -2.48
N GLY A 39 11.32 -9.74 -2.59
CA GLY A 39 10.68 -10.20 -3.82
C GLY A 39 10.17 -11.62 -3.66
N TRP A 40 9.55 -12.15 -4.71
CA TRP A 40 9.01 -13.49 -4.71
C TRP A 40 10.09 -14.58 -4.79
N PRO A 41 9.91 -15.73 -4.13
CA PRO A 41 10.73 -16.92 -4.35
C PRO A 41 10.50 -17.48 -5.76
N GLU A 42 11.38 -18.36 -6.20
CA GLU A 42 11.41 -18.86 -7.58
C GLU A 42 10.10 -19.54 -8.00
N ASP A 43 9.47 -20.29 -7.10
CA ASP A 43 8.21 -20.99 -7.34
C ASP A 43 7.01 -20.06 -7.58
N LEU A 44 7.04 -18.82 -7.10
CA LEU A 44 6.05 -17.79 -7.38
C LEU A 44 6.40 -16.89 -8.58
N ARG A 45 7.63 -16.98 -9.11
CA ARG A 45 8.08 -16.19 -10.28
C ARG A 45 7.90 -16.87 -11.63
N VAL A 46 7.18 -17.99 -11.70
CA VAL A 46 7.04 -18.79 -12.93
C VAL A 46 6.50 -17.95 -14.09
N LEU A 47 5.45 -17.16 -13.88
CA LEU A 47 4.91 -16.29 -14.91
C LEU A 47 5.75 -15.03 -15.13
N LEU A 48 6.28 -14.41 -14.08
CA LEU A 48 7.19 -13.27 -14.19
C LEU A 48 8.44 -13.62 -15.01
N SER A 49 9.00 -14.84 -14.86
CA SER A 49 10.14 -15.30 -15.65
C SER A 49 9.80 -15.45 -17.14
N ARG A 50 8.55 -15.76 -17.47
CA ARG A 50 8.05 -15.85 -18.83
C ARG A 50 7.68 -14.49 -19.44
N TYR A 51 7.16 -13.61 -18.61
CA TYR A 51 6.71 -12.25 -18.97
C TYR A 51 7.43 -11.21 -18.09
N PRO A 52 8.72 -10.96 -18.34
CA PRO A 52 9.49 -9.99 -17.54
C PRO A 52 8.99 -8.57 -17.76
N ARG A 53 9.22 -7.68 -16.77
CA ARG A 53 8.67 -6.31 -16.72
C ARG A 53 8.94 -5.49 -17.99
N GLU A 54 10.11 -5.69 -18.61
CA GLU A 54 10.54 -4.97 -19.81
C GLU A 54 9.65 -5.26 -21.03
N GLN A 55 8.88 -6.34 -21.01
CA GLN A 55 8.00 -6.74 -22.11
C GLN A 55 6.55 -6.31 -21.90
N TRP A 56 6.16 -5.88 -20.70
CA TRP A 56 4.77 -5.64 -20.37
C TRP A 56 4.11 -4.61 -21.28
N GLU A 57 4.73 -3.43 -21.41
CA GLU A 57 4.13 -2.29 -22.13
C GLU A 57 3.83 -2.60 -23.61
N SER A 58 4.62 -3.48 -24.23
CA SER A 58 4.46 -3.86 -25.63
C SER A 58 3.62 -5.13 -25.85
N HIS A 59 3.19 -5.79 -24.76
CA HIS A 59 2.47 -7.06 -24.87
C HIS A 59 1.02 -6.87 -25.28
N ALA A 60 0.54 -7.67 -26.26
CA ALA A 60 -0.81 -7.54 -26.80
C ALA A 60 -1.95 -7.73 -25.79
N ASN A 61 -1.70 -8.51 -24.71
CA ASN A 61 -2.67 -8.76 -23.64
C ASN A 61 -2.61 -7.73 -22.50
N LEU A 62 -1.76 -6.69 -22.59
CA LEU A 62 -1.82 -5.59 -21.63
C LEU A 62 -3.00 -4.67 -21.97
N GLY A 63 -4.17 -4.98 -21.46
CA GLY A 63 -5.41 -4.27 -21.71
C GLY A 63 -5.65 -3.08 -20.79
N ASP A 64 -6.88 -2.58 -20.79
CA ASP A 64 -7.25 -1.36 -20.07
C ASP A 64 -7.27 -1.59 -18.55
N MET A 65 -7.67 -2.77 -18.09
CA MET A 65 -7.69 -3.10 -16.66
C MET A 65 -6.28 -3.16 -16.08
N ALA A 66 -5.34 -3.85 -16.75
CA ALA A 66 -3.94 -3.91 -16.28
C ALA A 66 -3.30 -2.52 -16.28
N ARG A 67 -3.54 -1.68 -17.28
CA ARG A 67 -3.07 -0.30 -17.33
C ARG A 67 -3.68 0.54 -16.22
N PHE A 68 -4.96 0.39 -15.94
CA PHE A 68 -5.64 1.05 -14.84
C PHE A 68 -5.01 0.63 -13.49
N TRP A 69 -4.77 -0.67 -13.29
CA TRP A 69 -4.11 -1.22 -12.10
C TRP A 69 -2.75 -0.58 -11.87
N LEU A 70 -1.88 -0.63 -12.87
CA LEU A 70 -0.56 -0.01 -12.82
C LEU A 70 -0.63 1.51 -12.56
N SER A 71 -1.62 2.20 -13.12
CA SER A 71 -1.83 3.64 -12.89
C SER A 71 -2.24 3.94 -11.44
N ARG A 72 -3.03 3.06 -10.80
CA ARG A 72 -3.38 3.18 -9.38
C ARG A 72 -2.15 3.04 -8.49
N HIS A 73 -1.29 2.07 -8.78
CA HIS A 73 -0.02 1.88 -8.08
C HIS A 73 0.93 3.07 -8.26
N ALA A 74 1.04 3.58 -9.48
CA ALA A 74 1.82 4.80 -9.75
C ALA A 74 1.33 5.98 -8.92
N MET A 75 0.01 6.18 -8.81
CA MET A 75 -0.58 7.22 -7.96
C MET A 75 -0.18 7.06 -6.49
N PHE A 76 -0.18 5.85 -5.92
CA PHE A 76 0.26 5.63 -4.54
C PHE A 76 1.74 5.95 -4.35
N ARG A 77 2.59 5.58 -5.31
CA ARG A 77 4.02 5.95 -5.30
C ARG A 77 4.21 7.47 -5.34
N GLU A 78 3.48 8.17 -6.19
CA GLU A 78 3.54 9.64 -6.31
C GLU A 78 3.05 10.36 -5.05
N LEU A 79 1.91 9.92 -4.48
CA LEU A 79 1.39 10.47 -3.22
C LEU A 79 2.37 10.27 -2.06
N SER A 80 2.95 9.07 -1.94
CA SER A 80 3.96 8.77 -0.92
C SER A 80 5.16 9.70 -1.02
N GLN A 81 5.69 9.89 -2.24
CA GLN A 81 6.79 10.81 -2.49
C GLN A 81 6.43 12.27 -2.21
N ALA A 82 5.23 12.71 -2.62
CA ALA A 82 4.76 14.08 -2.38
C ALA A 82 4.62 14.37 -0.88
N ILE A 83 4.00 13.47 -0.13
CA ILE A 83 3.84 13.57 1.33
C ILE A 83 5.21 13.59 2.01
N GLY A 84 6.14 12.71 1.60
CA GLY A 84 7.50 12.66 2.11
C GLY A 84 8.26 13.96 1.89
N ARG A 85 8.19 14.54 0.67
CA ARG A 85 8.81 15.85 0.37
C ARG A 85 8.25 16.98 1.24
N ILE A 86 6.93 17.07 1.36
CA ILE A 86 6.26 18.11 2.18
C ILE A 86 6.68 17.98 3.65
N THR A 87 6.71 16.77 4.17
CA THR A 87 7.15 16.48 5.55
C THR A 87 8.60 16.86 5.77
N ALA A 88 9.50 16.54 4.83
CA ALA A 88 10.90 16.90 4.91
C ALA A 88 11.11 18.42 4.88
N GLN A 89 10.40 19.15 4.00
CA GLN A 89 10.44 20.61 3.93
C GLN A 89 9.97 21.26 5.23
N PHE A 90 8.91 20.73 5.84
CA PHE A 90 8.39 21.22 7.11
C PHE A 90 9.39 20.99 8.25
N ARG A 91 9.96 19.80 8.37
CA ARG A 91 10.97 19.46 9.38
C ARG A 91 12.27 20.29 9.22
N ALA A 92 12.61 20.66 8.00
CA ALA A 92 13.72 21.56 7.71
C ALA A 92 13.40 23.06 7.93
N GLY A 93 12.18 23.41 8.39
CA GLY A 93 11.75 24.80 8.58
C GLY A 93 11.58 25.60 7.29
N GLN A 94 11.49 24.94 6.13
CA GLN A 94 11.39 25.59 4.81
C GLN A 94 9.97 26.07 4.50
N ILE A 95 8.97 25.47 5.13
CA ILE A 95 7.56 25.88 5.01
C ILE A 95 6.94 26.08 6.40
N PRO A 96 6.07 27.09 6.56
CA PRO A 96 5.41 27.34 7.84
C PRO A 96 4.32 26.30 8.14
N PRO A 97 3.93 26.13 9.43
CA PRO A 97 2.92 25.15 9.85
C PRO A 97 1.59 25.20 9.09
N ALA A 98 1.10 26.40 8.77
CA ALA A 98 -0.16 26.56 8.03
C ALA A 98 -0.06 26.04 6.60
N GLU A 99 1.07 26.28 5.94
CA GLU A 99 1.35 25.80 4.60
C GLU A 99 1.54 24.27 4.58
N PHE A 100 2.27 23.73 5.57
CA PHE A 100 2.39 22.30 5.77
C PHE A 100 1.01 21.64 5.89
N ALA A 101 0.16 22.08 6.82
CA ALA A 101 -1.17 21.51 7.01
C ALA A 101 -2.02 21.57 5.73
N ARG A 102 -1.96 22.69 5.00
CA ARG A 102 -2.73 22.91 3.77
C ARG A 102 -2.34 21.90 2.67
N GLN A 103 -1.06 21.58 2.56
CA GLN A 103 -0.56 20.64 1.53
C GLN A 103 -0.63 19.18 1.97
N PHE A 104 -0.31 18.89 3.22
CA PHE A 104 -0.17 17.57 3.80
C PHE A 104 -1.51 16.86 3.99
N VAL A 105 -2.47 17.53 4.66
CA VAL A 105 -3.73 16.91 5.06
C VAL A 105 -4.51 16.31 3.90
N PRO A 106 -4.79 17.04 2.79
CA PRO A 106 -5.59 16.46 1.72
C PRO A 106 -4.89 15.31 1.00
N ARG A 107 -3.56 15.32 0.92
CA ARG A 107 -2.79 14.24 0.27
C ARG A 107 -2.75 12.98 1.12
N LEU A 108 -2.52 13.12 2.42
CA LEU A 108 -2.54 11.98 3.32
C LEU A 108 -3.93 11.36 3.38
N GLN A 109 -4.97 12.18 3.50
CA GLN A 109 -6.36 11.70 3.48
C GLN A 109 -6.67 10.93 2.20
N LEU A 110 -6.33 11.51 1.04
CA LEU A 110 -6.53 10.85 -0.26
C LEU A 110 -5.80 9.52 -0.33
N MET A 111 -4.53 9.47 0.10
CA MET A 111 -3.73 8.25 0.09
C MET A 111 -4.37 7.16 0.94
N LEU A 112 -4.74 7.46 2.18
CA LEU A 112 -5.30 6.46 3.10
C LEU A 112 -6.70 5.99 2.65
N ASP A 113 -7.56 6.91 2.19
CA ASP A 113 -8.91 6.56 1.72
C ASP A 113 -8.84 5.69 0.45
N GLN A 114 -8.01 6.08 -0.52
CA GLN A 114 -7.88 5.34 -1.78
C GLN A 114 -7.21 3.98 -1.57
N LEU A 115 -6.22 3.89 -0.69
CA LEU A 115 -5.56 2.62 -0.39
C LEU A 115 -6.52 1.64 0.31
N ASN A 116 -7.34 2.14 1.24
CA ASN A 116 -8.36 1.31 1.88
C ASN A 116 -9.38 0.75 0.88
N VAL A 117 -9.85 1.56 -0.07
CA VAL A 117 -10.80 1.12 -1.12
C VAL A 117 -10.15 0.13 -2.08
N HIS A 118 -8.89 0.36 -2.45
CA HIS A 118 -8.10 -0.47 -3.35
C HIS A 118 -8.00 -1.90 -2.78
N HIS A 119 -7.47 -2.06 -1.57
CA HIS A 119 -7.38 -3.38 -0.93
C HIS A 119 -8.75 -4.07 -0.75
N GLN A 120 -9.83 -3.32 -0.43
CA GLN A 120 -11.16 -3.90 -0.32
C GLN A 120 -11.68 -4.49 -1.63
N ILE A 121 -11.40 -3.82 -2.75
CA ILE A 121 -11.78 -4.29 -4.09
C ILE A 121 -10.95 -5.53 -4.46
N GLU A 122 -9.66 -5.53 -4.17
CA GLU A 122 -8.75 -6.64 -4.42
C GLU A 122 -9.18 -7.89 -3.65
N ASP A 123 -9.33 -7.78 -2.35
CA ASP A 123 -9.71 -8.91 -1.49
C ASP A 123 -11.08 -9.48 -1.83
N SER A 124 -12.05 -8.62 -2.19
CA SER A 124 -13.43 -9.05 -2.42
C SER A 124 -13.74 -9.45 -3.86
N HIS A 125 -12.96 -9.00 -4.82
CA HIS A 125 -13.28 -9.19 -6.24
C HIS A 125 -12.12 -9.78 -7.05
N TYR A 126 -10.97 -9.13 -7.11
CA TYR A 126 -9.92 -9.50 -8.05
C TYR A 126 -9.09 -10.72 -7.59
N PHE A 127 -8.65 -10.76 -6.35
CA PHE A 127 -7.82 -11.87 -5.85
C PHE A 127 -8.52 -13.22 -5.91
N PRO A 128 -9.82 -13.37 -5.63
CA PRO A 128 -10.55 -14.61 -5.89
C PRO A 128 -10.47 -15.06 -7.35
N ILE A 129 -10.70 -14.15 -8.30
CA ILE A 129 -10.64 -14.44 -9.74
C ILE A 129 -9.23 -14.91 -10.15
N PHE A 130 -8.21 -14.19 -9.74
CA PHE A 130 -6.82 -14.51 -10.12
C PHE A 130 -6.32 -15.81 -9.48
N ARG A 131 -6.73 -16.10 -8.25
CA ARG A 131 -6.44 -17.36 -7.55
C ARG A 131 -7.05 -18.57 -8.25
N ASP A 132 -8.27 -18.44 -8.71
CA ASP A 132 -8.97 -19.49 -9.46
C ASP A 132 -8.37 -19.70 -10.86
N ALA A 133 -7.80 -18.65 -11.45
CA ALA A 133 -7.22 -18.71 -12.79
C ALA A 133 -5.89 -19.51 -12.85
N ASP A 134 -5.10 -19.49 -11.78
CA ASP A 134 -3.83 -20.25 -11.72
C ASP A 134 -3.49 -20.70 -10.29
N ALA A 135 -3.72 -21.98 -10.01
CA ALA A 135 -3.47 -22.57 -8.69
C ALA A 135 -2.01 -22.46 -8.22
N ARG A 136 -1.04 -22.28 -9.12
CA ARG A 136 0.37 -22.08 -8.76
C ARG A 136 0.60 -20.77 -8.00
N LEU A 137 -0.27 -19.77 -8.20
CA LEU A 137 -0.17 -18.44 -7.60
C LEU A 137 -0.98 -18.30 -6.30
N THR A 138 -1.77 -19.32 -5.91
CA THR A 138 -2.64 -19.26 -4.72
C THR A 138 -1.90 -18.78 -3.48
N ARG A 139 -0.71 -19.32 -3.19
CA ARG A 139 0.13 -18.92 -2.06
C ARG A 139 0.58 -17.46 -2.15
N GLY A 140 0.83 -16.95 -3.36
CA GLY A 140 1.18 -15.55 -3.58
C GLY A 140 0.04 -14.61 -3.18
N PHE A 141 -1.18 -14.92 -3.58
CA PHE A 141 -2.38 -14.14 -3.20
C PHE A 141 -2.68 -14.22 -1.71
N GLU A 142 -2.48 -15.37 -1.05
CA GLU A 142 -2.60 -15.49 0.41
C GLU A 142 -1.59 -14.59 1.15
N VAL A 143 -0.38 -14.46 0.63
CA VAL A 143 0.64 -13.56 1.16
C VAL A 143 0.25 -12.09 0.97
N LEU A 144 -0.27 -11.70 -0.21
CA LEU A 144 -0.74 -10.34 -0.48
C LEU A 144 -1.94 -9.95 0.40
N GLU A 145 -2.91 -10.85 0.59
CA GLU A 145 -4.01 -10.66 1.55
C GLU A 145 -3.48 -10.44 2.99
N GLY A 146 -2.45 -11.21 3.37
CA GLY A 146 -1.76 -11.04 4.66
C GLY A 146 -1.05 -9.69 4.77
N ASP A 147 -0.44 -9.20 3.68
CA ASP A 147 0.19 -7.89 3.62
C ASP A 147 -0.82 -6.76 3.84
N HIS A 148 -2.05 -6.88 3.31
CA HIS A 148 -3.12 -5.89 3.53
C HIS A 148 -3.38 -5.66 5.02
N HIS A 149 -3.39 -6.71 5.84
CA HIS A 149 -3.56 -6.57 7.30
C HIS A 149 -2.44 -5.75 7.94
N HIS A 150 -1.18 -5.98 7.53
CA HIS A 150 -0.04 -5.22 8.04
C HIS A 150 -0.08 -3.77 7.58
N ILE A 151 -0.38 -3.53 6.30
CA ILE A 151 -0.50 -2.19 5.73
C ILE A 151 -1.63 -1.41 6.41
N HIS A 152 -2.79 -2.01 6.65
CA HIS A 152 -3.89 -1.37 7.37
C HIS A 152 -3.53 -1.00 8.81
N PHE A 153 -2.75 -1.83 9.49
CA PHE A 153 -2.21 -1.50 10.81
C PHE A 153 -1.28 -0.29 10.74
N ASP A 154 -0.36 -0.25 9.78
CA ASP A 154 0.56 0.87 9.59
C ASP A 154 -0.16 2.15 9.12
N MET A 155 -1.24 2.04 8.32
CA MET A 155 -2.12 3.15 7.98
C MET A 155 -2.75 3.78 9.22
N ALA A 156 -3.28 2.96 10.14
CA ALA A 156 -3.87 3.45 11.39
C ALA A 156 -2.83 4.18 12.25
N ARG A 157 -1.63 3.62 12.42
CA ARG A 157 -0.53 4.25 13.14
C ARG A 157 -0.08 5.56 12.51
N THR A 158 0.01 5.59 11.18
CA THR A 158 0.34 6.80 10.41
C THR A 158 -0.72 7.89 10.62
N ALA A 159 -2.00 7.52 10.60
CA ALA A 159 -3.09 8.45 10.85
C ALA A 159 -3.07 9.02 12.29
N GLU A 160 -2.80 8.19 13.29
CA GLU A 160 -2.68 8.61 14.69
C GLU A 160 -1.52 9.57 14.89
N SER A 161 -0.32 9.24 14.39
CA SER A 161 0.86 10.08 14.50
C SER A 161 0.72 11.39 13.73
N ALA A 162 0.07 11.36 12.54
CA ALA A 162 -0.26 12.57 11.78
C ALA A 162 -1.20 13.49 12.56
N ASN A 163 -2.23 12.94 13.20
CA ASN A 163 -3.15 13.72 14.05
C ASN A 163 -2.42 14.36 15.24
N ALA A 164 -1.53 13.62 15.91
CA ALA A 164 -0.70 14.14 16.98
C ALA A 164 0.19 15.30 16.50
N LEU A 165 0.87 15.13 15.37
CA LEU A 165 1.69 16.18 14.73
C LEU A 165 0.86 17.44 14.45
N LEU A 166 -0.31 17.29 13.80
CA LEU A 166 -1.17 18.42 13.44
C LEU A 166 -1.67 19.20 14.66
N GLN A 167 -1.91 18.53 15.81
CA GLN A 167 -2.31 19.19 17.05
C GLN A 167 -1.19 20.03 17.68
N THR A 168 0.08 19.69 17.39
CA THR A 168 1.25 20.37 17.96
C THR A 168 1.79 21.52 17.09
N LEU A 169 1.24 21.76 15.89
CA LEU A 169 1.75 22.74 14.92
C LEU A 169 1.90 24.19 15.47
N GLN A 170 1.16 24.55 16.52
CA GLN A 170 1.24 25.85 17.19
C GLN A 170 1.69 25.73 18.65
N GLY A 171 2.26 24.58 19.01
CA GLY A 171 2.67 24.26 20.37
C GLY A 171 4.15 24.51 20.62
N ASP A 172 4.65 23.86 21.65
CA ASP A 172 6.05 23.87 22.05
C ASP A 172 6.94 23.19 20.98
N PRO A 173 8.09 23.82 20.61
CA PRO A 173 8.98 23.33 19.54
C PRO A 173 9.51 21.90 19.79
N ASP A 174 9.79 21.53 21.04
CA ASP A 174 10.32 20.21 21.35
C ASP A 174 9.24 19.11 21.19
N THR A 175 8.01 19.43 21.57
CA THR A 175 6.86 18.55 21.34
C THR A 175 6.55 18.41 19.85
N LEU A 176 6.60 19.51 19.10
CA LEU A 176 6.42 19.49 17.64
C LEU A 176 7.48 18.60 16.95
N ARG A 177 8.75 18.73 17.36
CA ARG A 177 9.83 17.91 16.81
C ARG A 177 9.59 16.42 17.08
N ARG A 178 9.28 16.02 18.32
CA ARG A 178 9.00 14.62 18.67
C ARG A 178 7.83 14.06 17.86
N CYS A 179 6.70 14.76 17.81
CA CYS A 179 5.56 14.33 17.00
C CYS A 179 5.91 14.25 15.51
N GLY A 180 6.79 15.12 15.01
CA GLY A 180 7.30 15.05 13.65
C GLY A 180 8.17 13.82 13.39
N ASP A 181 9.00 13.43 14.36
CA ASP A 181 9.82 12.22 14.29
C ASP A 181 8.95 10.97 14.39
N ASP A 182 8.00 10.91 15.33
CA ASP A 182 7.04 9.80 15.48
C ASP A 182 6.23 9.58 14.18
N TYR A 183 5.78 10.68 13.54
CA TYR A 183 5.10 10.59 12.25
C TYR A 183 6.03 10.08 11.14
N ALA A 184 7.25 10.58 11.08
CA ALA A 184 8.22 10.15 10.06
C ALA A 184 8.53 8.66 10.18
N ASP A 185 8.67 8.14 11.39
CA ASP A 185 8.90 6.71 11.65
C ASP A 185 7.69 5.86 11.24
N ALA A 186 6.48 6.25 11.66
CA ALA A 186 5.26 5.53 11.34
C ALA A 186 5.00 5.51 9.83
N SER A 187 5.07 6.68 9.17
CA SER A 187 4.87 6.80 7.73
C SER A 187 5.98 6.11 6.91
N GLY A 188 7.21 6.08 7.42
CA GLY A 188 8.33 5.37 6.81
C GLY A 188 8.10 3.85 6.75
N LEU A 189 7.54 3.27 7.81
CA LEU A 189 7.17 1.85 7.82
C LEU A 189 6.04 1.56 6.83
N LEU A 190 4.98 2.37 6.84
CA LEU A 190 3.87 2.25 5.88
C LEU A 190 4.38 2.31 4.44
N VAL A 191 5.16 3.33 4.09
CA VAL A 191 5.65 3.52 2.72
C VAL A 191 6.56 2.37 2.29
N LYS A 192 7.48 1.92 3.17
CA LYS A 192 8.37 0.81 2.87
C LYS A 192 7.58 -0.48 2.58
N GLY A 193 6.61 -0.81 3.44
CA GLY A 193 5.76 -1.98 3.26
C GLY A 193 4.92 -1.88 1.99
N LEU A 194 4.28 -0.73 1.78
CA LEU A 194 3.45 -0.48 0.60
C LEU A 194 4.25 -0.62 -0.70
N MET A 195 5.44 0.00 -0.81
CA MET A 195 6.26 -0.12 -2.03
C MET A 195 6.59 -1.58 -2.35
N ARG A 196 6.96 -2.37 -1.32
CA ARG A 196 7.24 -3.80 -1.51
C ARG A 196 5.99 -4.57 -1.95
N HIS A 197 4.87 -4.33 -1.29
CA HIS A 197 3.59 -4.95 -1.62
C HIS A 197 3.17 -4.67 -3.07
N LEU A 198 3.16 -3.40 -3.50
CA LEU A 198 2.81 -3.02 -4.87
C LEU A 198 3.71 -3.68 -5.92
N ASP A 199 5.03 -3.76 -5.65
CA ASP A 199 5.96 -4.43 -6.58
C ASP A 199 5.68 -5.93 -6.68
N ASP A 200 5.42 -6.60 -5.54
CA ASP A 200 5.13 -8.03 -5.50
C ASP A 200 3.78 -8.36 -6.14
N GLU A 201 2.79 -7.53 -5.92
CA GLU A 201 1.47 -7.68 -6.52
C GLU A 201 1.54 -7.53 -8.05
N GLU A 202 2.21 -6.50 -8.55
CA GLU A 202 2.44 -6.33 -10.00
C GLU A 202 3.15 -7.55 -10.59
N ASP A 203 4.14 -8.12 -9.88
CA ASP A 203 4.92 -9.28 -10.32
C ASP A 203 4.10 -10.58 -10.41
N LEU A 204 2.97 -10.67 -9.71
CA LEU A 204 2.03 -11.79 -9.82
C LEU A 204 0.92 -11.54 -10.85
N ILE A 205 0.28 -10.39 -10.76
CA ILE A 205 -0.97 -10.07 -11.49
C ILE A 205 -0.69 -9.75 -12.95
N VAL A 206 0.28 -8.88 -13.23
CA VAL A 206 0.53 -8.49 -14.62
C VAL A 206 0.95 -9.67 -15.48
N PRO A 207 1.91 -10.52 -15.08
CA PRO A 207 2.23 -11.74 -15.84
C PRO A 207 1.06 -12.70 -16.02
N LEU A 208 0.15 -12.81 -15.03
CA LEU A 208 -1.04 -13.65 -15.17
C LEU A 208 -2.00 -13.09 -16.23
N ILE A 209 -2.21 -11.77 -16.23
CA ILE A 209 -3.03 -11.10 -17.26
C ILE A 209 -2.39 -11.29 -18.63
N LEU A 210 -1.09 -11.15 -18.77
CA LEU A 210 -0.39 -11.34 -20.05
C LEU A 210 -0.49 -12.78 -20.54
N ASP A 211 -0.49 -13.77 -19.63
CA ASP A 211 -0.62 -15.19 -19.98
C ASP A 211 -2.03 -15.56 -20.43
N ARG A 212 -3.06 -15.03 -19.80
CA ARG A 212 -4.47 -15.43 -19.98
C ARG A 212 -5.27 -14.46 -20.83
N GLY A 213 -4.99 -13.16 -20.77
CA GLY A 213 -5.81 -12.08 -21.31
C GLY A 213 -6.97 -11.69 -20.38
N GLU A 214 -7.35 -10.41 -20.39
CA GLU A 214 -8.40 -9.84 -19.52
C GLU A 214 -9.78 -10.47 -19.77
N ASP A 215 -10.12 -10.74 -21.03
CA ASP A 215 -11.40 -11.37 -21.41
C ASP A 215 -11.53 -12.78 -20.83
N ALA A 216 -10.49 -13.60 -20.93
CA ALA A 216 -10.49 -14.96 -20.41
C ALA A 216 -10.52 -15.01 -18.88
N LEU A 217 -10.00 -13.98 -18.20
CA LEU A 217 -10.08 -13.80 -16.75
C LEU A 217 -11.43 -13.21 -16.30
N GLY A 218 -12.23 -12.69 -17.22
CA GLY A 218 -13.50 -12.03 -16.89
C GLY A 218 -13.34 -10.66 -16.24
N VAL A 219 -12.20 -9.97 -16.44
CA VAL A 219 -11.88 -8.67 -15.82
C VAL A 219 -11.83 -7.51 -16.81
N ALA A 220 -12.11 -7.75 -18.10
CA ALA A 220 -12.02 -6.75 -19.17
C ALA A 220 -13.00 -5.56 -19.04
N HIS A 221 -13.98 -5.60 -18.15
CA HIS A 221 -15.04 -4.60 -18.00
C HIS A 221 -15.36 -4.31 -16.51
N GLY A 222 -14.36 -4.27 -15.68
CA GLY A 222 -14.49 -3.93 -14.24
C GLY A 222 -14.56 -2.42 -13.97
#